data_1cb5db2058d91795ed7a1b5f8d2bee27
#
_entry.id   1cb5db2058d91795ed7a1b5f8d2bee27
#
_cell.length_a   1.000
_cell.length_b   1.000
_cell.length_c   1.000
_cell.angle_alpha   90.00
_cell.angle_beta   90.00
_cell.angle_gamma   90.00
#
_symmetry.space_group_name_H-M   'P 1'
#
loop_
_entity.id
_entity.type
_entity.pdbx_description
1 polymer ?
#
loop_
_entity_poly.entity_id
_entity_poly.type
_entity_poly.pdbx_seq_one_letter_code
_entity_poly.pdbx_strand_id
1 'polypeptide(L)'
;MIKKIVGNNIKNIRKEKKVSQDYIAEVALLDRGQLSKIESGKVNITIETVAKIAQALNVNVSCLFVNSQLNEPKPFVKWAGGKTQILSELKKYIPEKFNTYYEPFLGGGALFFALQPEKAVINDLNVHLMNAFKCFEDETAYHDLIKRLKLHENKNSEQYYYSVREQDREADFWKKSISEIGARLIYLNKACFNGLYRENSSGYFNVPFGKKEKVNCFDLENFNAIFNYFKQSKIKILSTTYQDAIKNAKQNDFIYLDPPYDVYPDKTGFVSYGKDGFDAQAQRDLAECFKMLSNKGAYVMLSNHNTPLIQELYQGFNIRVIHAKRMINSKGTGRGAVEEVIITNY
;
A
#
# COMPACT_ATOMS: atom_id res chain seq x y z
N MET A 1 -14.82 14.73 17.78
CA MET A 1 -14.16 14.39 16.52
C MET A 1 -14.16 15.58 15.56
N ILE A 2 -15.29 16.07 15.06
CA ILE A 2 -15.37 17.19 14.09
C ILE A 2 -14.62 18.45 14.52
N LYS A 3 -14.75 18.90 15.77
CA LYS A 3 -14.06 20.11 16.27
C LYS A 3 -12.53 20.03 16.19
N LYS A 4 -11.93 18.82 16.31
CA LYS A 4 -10.49 18.63 16.12
C LYS A 4 -10.10 18.72 14.64
N ILE A 5 -10.94 18.19 13.75
CA ILE A 5 -10.74 18.24 12.29
C ILE A 5 -10.74 19.71 11.85
N VAL A 6 -11.81 20.43 12.16
CA VAL A 6 -11.97 21.84 11.80
C VAL A 6 -10.83 22.70 12.38
N GLY A 7 -10.49 22.50 13.65
CA GLY A 7 -9.40 23.22 14.30
C GLY A 7 -8.04 22.98 13.65
N ASN A 8 -7.71 21.72 13.35
CA ASN A 8 -6.47 21.37 12.66
C ASN A 8 -6.42 21.96 11.25
N ASN A 9 -7.52 21.93 10.50
CA ASN A 9 -7.58 22.49 9.14
C ASN A 9 -7.35 24.01 9.16
N ILE A 10 -8.03 24.71 10.06
CA ILE A 10 -7.80 26.14 10.26
C ILE A 10 -6.31 26.42 10.50
N LYS A 11 -5.70 25.68 11.43
CA LYS A 11 -4.27 25.83 11.77
C LYS A 11 -3.34 25.55 10.61
N ASN A 12 -3.59 24.48 9.84
CA ASN A 12 -2.74 24.07 8.72
C ASN A 12 -2.84 25.08 7.58
N ILE A 13 -4.05 25.42 7.13
CA ILE A 13 -4.28 26.41 6.07
C ILE A 13 -3.69 27.77 6.43
N ARG A 14 -3.87 28.20 7.70
CA ARG A 14 -3.26 29.44 8.19
C ARG A 14 -1.74 29.42 8.05
N LYS A 15 -1.08 28.31 8.46
CA LYS A 15 0.38 28.16 8.35
C LYS A 15 0.87 28.14 6.90
N GLU A 16 0.18 27.38 6.02
CA GLU A 16 0.48 27.33 4.59
C GLU A 16 0.43 28.73 3.95
N LYS A 17 -0.60 29.51 4.30
CA LYS A 17 -0.77 30.87 3.82
C LYS A 17 0.09 31.90 4.56
N LYS A 18 0.90 31.47 5.55
CA LYS A 18 1.78 32.32 6.36
C LYS A 18 1.03 33.47 7.07
N VAL A 19 -0.23 33.23 7.47
CA VAL A 19 -1.09 34.20 8.15
C VAL A 19 -0.97 34.03 9.67
N SER A 20 -0.97 35.14 10.42
CA SER A 20 -0.89 35.13 11.90
C SER A 20 -2.23 34.73 12.52
N GLN A 21 -2.19 34.24 13.79
CA GLN A 21 -3.42 34.03 14.56
C GLN A 21 -4.14 35.35 14.85
N ASP A 22 -3.37 36.42 15.09
CA ASP A 22 -3.92 37.74 15.40
C ASP A 22 -4.76 38.27 14.22
N TYR A 23 -4.27 38.15 12.99
CA TYR A 23 -5.00 38.57 11.80
C TYR A 23 -6.33 37.78 11.64
N ILE A 24 -6.30 36.45 11.78
CA ILE A 24 -7.52 35.65 11.69
C ILE A 24 -8.51 36.01 12.81
N ALA A 25 -8.01 36.21 14.04
CA ALA A 25 -8.84 36.55 15.15
C ALA A 25 -9.53 37.91 14.95
N GLU A 26 -8.80 38.92 14.46
CA GLU A 26 -9.31 40.26 14.15
C GLU A 26 -10.44 40.16 13.07
N VAL A 27 -10.15 39.53 11.92
CA VAL A 27 -11.13 39.41 10.83
C VAL A 27 -12.36 38.60 11.22
N ALA A 28 -12.19 37.54 12.02
CA ALA A 28 -13.28 36.69 12.48
C ALA A 28 -14.03 37.24 13.71
N LEU A 29 -13.61 38.39 14.22
CA LEU A 29 -14.15 39.04 15.47
C LEU A 29 -14.04 38.10 16.69
N LEU A 30 -12.89 37.48 16.87
CA LEU A 30 -12.53 36.61 17.98
C LEU A 30 -11.34 37.20 18.75
N ASP A 31 -11.14 36.76 19.99
CA ASP A 31 -9.86 36.96 20.63
C ASP A 31 -8.86 35.86 20.22
N ARG A 32 -7.56 36.15 20.29
CA ARG A 32 -6.50 35.20 19.92
C ARG A 32 -6.55 33.91 20.75
N GLY A 33 -6.94 33.99 22.02
CA GLY A 33 -7.06 32.80 22.89
C GLY A 33 -8.21 31.91 22.48
N GLN A 34 -9.33 32.48 22.00
CA GLN A 34 -10.43 31.74 21.44
C GLN A 34 -9.99 31.01 20.15
N LEU A 35 -9.31 31.70 19.24
CA LEU A 35 -8.81 31.06 17.99
C LEU A 35 -7.83 29.93 18.31
N SER A 36 -6.92 30.14 19.29
CA SER A 36 -5.99 29.08 19.73
C SER A 36 -6.70 27.84 20.29
N LYS A 37 -7.79 28.02 21.05
CA LYS A 37 -8.63 26.93 21.56
C LYS A 37 -9.40 26.23 20.41
N ILE A 38 -9.85 26.99 19.42
CA ILE A 38 -10.48 26.45 18.20
C ILE A 38 -9.48 25.61 17.42
N GLU A 39 -8.29 26.15 17.12
CA GLU A 39 -7.22 25.43 16.39
C GLU A 39 -6.76 24.15 17.10
N SER A 40 -6.84 24.12 18.44
CA SER A 40 -6.52 22.91 19.23
C SER A 40 -7.69 21.94 19.38
N GLY A 41 -8.88 22.26 18.81
CA GLY A 41 -10.09 21.45 18.90
C GLY A 41 -10.65 21.30 20.31
N LYS A 42 -10.34 22.21 21.23
CA LYS A 42 -10.78 22.17 22.65
C LYS A 42 -12.20 22.71 22.85
N VAL A 43 -12.67 23.59 21.96
CA VAL A 43 -13.99 24.23 22.06
C VAL A 43 -14.87 23.89 20.88
N ASN A 44 -16.19 24.00 21.06
CA ASN A 44 -17.12 23.95 19.94
C ASN A 44 -17.13 25.31 19.22
N ILE A 45 -17.33 25.27 17.92
CA ILE A 45 -17.38 26.43 17.05
C ILE A 45 -18.73 26.49 16.35
N THR A 46 -19.34 27.65 16.22
CA THR A 46 -20.57 27.84 15.45
C THR A 46 -20.27 27.87 13.96
N ILE A 47 -21.27 27.54 13.13
CA ILE A 47 -21.14 27.58 11.66
C ILE A 47 -20.78 29.00 11.18
N GLU A 48 -21.36 30.02 11.81
CA GLU A 48 -21.07 31.42 11.51
C GLU A 48 -19.59 31.77 11.76
N THR A 49 -19.04 31.31 12.91
CA THR A 49 -17.63 31.54 13.23
C THR A 49 -16.72 30.79 12.24
N VAL A 50 -17.10 29.58 11.84
CA VAL A 50 -16.37 28.83 10.80
C VAL A 50 -16.38 29.59 9.48
N ALA A 51 -17.52 30.15 9.07
CA ALA A 51 -17.64 30.93 7.85
C ALA A 51 -16.73 32.19 7.86
N LYS A 52 -16.71 32.94 8.99
CA LYS A 52 -15.83 34.10 9.18
C LYS A 52 -14.34 33.72 9.10
N ILE A 53 -13.94 32.60 9.72
CA ILE A 53 -12.56 32.10 9.65
C ILE A 53 -12.21 31.66 8.21
N ALA A 54 -13.13 31.01 7.50
CA ALA A 54 -12.92 30.62 6.11
C ALA A 54 -12.72 31.85 5.20
N GLN A 55 -13.52 32.91 5.43
CA GLN A 55 -13.38 34.20 4.76
C GLN A 55 -12.01 34.84 5.06
N ALA A 56 -11.59 34.88 6.34
CA ALA A 56 -10.30 35.41 6.74
C ALA A 56 -9.12 34.64 6.10
N LEU A 57 -9.29 33.33 5.90
CA LEU A 57 -8.33 32.46 5.23
C LEU A 57 -8.43 32.51 3.71
N ASN A 58 -9.44 33.18 3.14
CA ASN A 58 -9.77 33.17 1.70
C ASN A 58 -9.84 31.75 1.14
N VAL A 59 -10.69 30.89 1.74
CA VAL A 59 -10.99 29.53 1.31
C VAL A 59 -12.48 29.26 1.37
N ASN A 60 -12.92 28.22 0.65
CA ASN A 60 -14.30 27.75 0.76
C ASN A 60 -14.51 27.13 2.16
N VAL A 61 -15.67 27.37 2.77
CA VAL A 61 -16.03 26.81 4.09
C VAL A 61 -15.89 25.29 4.13
N SER A 62 -16.21 24.61 3.03
CA SER A 62 -16.05 23.15 2.90
C SER A 62 -14.63 22.67 3.17
N CYS A 63 -13.60 23.46 2.83
CA CYS A 63 -12.20 23.11 3.06
C CYS A 63 -11.87 22.96 4.56
N LEU A 64 -12.60 23.63 5.43
CA LEU A 64 -12.41 23.52 6.88
C LEU A 64 -13.02 22.25 7.48
N PHE A 65 -13.96 21.63 6.79
CA PHE A 65 -14.60 20.36 7.19
C PHE A 65 -14.00 19.14 6.52
N VAL A 66 -13.18 19.35 5.47
CA VAL A 66 -12.44 18.23 4.88
C VAL A 66 -11.57 17.65 5.97
N ASN A 67 -11.75 16.38 6.28
CA ASN A 67 -10.81 15.68 7.14
C ASN A 67 -9.49 15.55 6.36
N SER A 68 -8.63 16.56 6.43
CA SER A 68 -7.29 16.54 5.82
C SER A 68 -6.33 15.62 6.60
N GLN A 69 -6.75 15.09 7.76
CA GLN A 69 -6.40 13.76 8.23
C GLN A 69 -7.38 12.73 7.63
N LEU A 70 -7.65 12.78 6.34
CA LEU A 70 -7.89 11.55 5.62
C LEU A 70 -6.62 10.76 5.86
N ASN A 71 -6.71 9.77 6.74
CA ASN A 71 -5.60 8.88 7.02
C ASN A 71 -4.96 8.55 5.69
N GLU A 72 -3.65 8.82 5.56
CA GLU A 72 -2.95 8.40 4.35
C GLU A 72 -3.27 6.92 4.13
N PRO A 73 -3.71 6.52 2.93
CA PRO A 73 -4.04 5.14 2.66
C PRO A 73 -2.82 4.26 2.96
N LYS A 74 -3.06 3.13 3.62
CA LYS A 74 -2.01 2.18 4.05
C LYS A 74 -2.36 0.77 3.58
N PRO A 75 -1.36 -0.11 3.44
CA PRO A 75 -1.61 -1.51 3.17
C PRO A 75 -2.66 -2.11 4.10
N PHE A 76 -3.66 -2.78 3.53
CA PHE A 76 -4.77 -3.36 4.30
C PHE A 76 -4.61 -4.86 4.57
N VAL A 77 -3.68 -5.53 3.90
CA VAL A 77 -3.28 -6.92 4.12
C VAL A 77 -1.83 -7.00 4.59
N LYS A 78 -1.50 -8.06 5.31
CA LYS A 78 -0.11 -8.44 5.56
C LYS A 78 0.37 -9.25 4.37
N TRP A 79 1.44 -8.79 3.73
CA TRP A 79 2.01 -9.47 2.58
C TRP A 79 3.49 -9.73 2.78
N ALA A 80 3.95 -10.92 2.36
CA ALA A 80 5.36 -11.27 2.45
C ALA A 80 6.20 -10.28 1.63
N GLY A 81 7.37 -9.90 2.12
CA GLY A 81 8.21 -8.91 1.44
C GLY A 81 7.74 -7.45 1.57
N GLY A 82 6.71 -7.15 2.39
CA GLY A 82 6.20 -5.77 2.54
C GLY A 82 7.28 -4.75 2.88
N LYS A 83 7.34 -3.65 2.12
CA LYS A 83 8.43 -2.65 2.13
C LYS A 83 8.31 -1.56 3.19
N THR A 84 7.41 -1.71 4.16
CA THR A 84 7.18 -0.68 5.19
C THR A 84 8.45 -0.30 5.96
N GLN A 85 9.38 -1.24 6.17
CA GLN A 85 10.62 -0.98 6.90
C GLN A 85 11.66 -0.17 6.13
N ILE A 86 11.73 -0.36 4.81
CA ILE A 86 12.68 0.34 3.94
C ILE A 86 12.02 1.48 3.15
N LEU A 87 10.77 1.80 3.46
CA LEU A 87 10.00 2.82 2.75
C LEU A 87 10.67 4.19 2.81
N SER A 88 11.27 4.55 3.96
CA SER A 88 12.03 5.79 4.12
C SER A 88 13.27 5.84 3.22
N GLU A 89 13.90 4.69 2.96
CA GLU A 89 15.04 4.61 2.04
C GLU A 89 14.57 4.70 0.59
N LEU A 90 13.53 3.95 0.21
CA LEU A 90 12.95 4.00 -1.12
C LEU A 90 12.53 5.43 -1.52
N LYS A 91 11.91 6.17 -0.59
CA LYS A 91 11.45 7.55 -0.83
C LYS A 91 12.59 8.51 -1.20
N LYS A 92 13.83 8.26 -0.83
CA LYS A 92 14.98 9.11 -1.17
C LYS A 92 15.33 9.08 -2.67
N TYR A 93 14.90 8.01 -3.34
CA TYR A 93 15.25 7.75 -4.74
C TYR A 93 14.06 7.82 -5.69
N ILE A 94 12.92 8.34 -5.23
CA ILE A 94 11.76 8.59 -6.10
C ILE A 94 12.08 9.78 -7.01
N PRO A 95 11.85 9.69 -8.34
CA PRO A 95 12.01 10.83 -9.22
C PRO A 95 11.09 12.00 -8.81
N GLU A 96 11.60 13.23 -8.86
CA GLU A 96 10.81 14.41 -8.49
C GLU A 96 9.53 14.57 -9.34
N LYS A 97 9.60 14.17 -10.61
CA LYS A 97 8.48 14.23 -11.56
C LYS A 97 8.47 12.99 -12.43
N PHE A 98 7.29 12.44 -12.63
CA PHE A 98 7.04 11.33 -13.55
C PHE A 98 5.60 11.41 -14.08
N ASN A 99 5.31 10.71 -15.19
CA ASN A 99 4.00 10.71 -15.81
C ASN A 99 3.05 9.68 -15.19
N THR A 100 3.38 8.39 -15.30
CA THR A 100 2.58 7.28 -14.78
C THR A 100 3.46 6.41 -13.89
N TYR A 101 2.92 6.01 -12.76
CA TYR A 101 3.55 5.05 -11.86
C TYR A 101 3.20 3.62 -12.25
N TYR A 102 4.17 2.71 -12.23
CA TYR A 102 3.97 1.28 -12.45
C TYR A 102 4.53 0.49 -11.27
N GLU A 103 3.72 -0.40 -10.69
CA GLU A 103 4.16 -1.36 -9.66
C GLU A 103 3.65 -2.75 -10.05
N PRO A 104 4.42 -3.51 -10.88
CA PRO A 104 4.00 -4.80 -11.43
C PRO A 104 4.08 -5.96 -10.44
N PHE A 105 4.71 -5.78 -9.30
CA PHE A 105 4.79 -6.70 -8.15
C PHE A 105 4.24 -6.00 -6.92
N LEU A 106 2.93 -5.72 -6.89
CA LEU A 106 2.31 -4.82 -5.92
C LEU A 106 2.38 -5.34 -4.48
N GLY A 107 2.10 -6.64 -4.27
CA GLY A 107 1.94 -7.18 -2.93
C GLY A 107 0.97 -6.36 -2.08
N GLY A 108 1.42 -5.92 -0.92
CA GLY A 108 0.62 -5.05 -0.05
C GLY A 108 0.52 -3.59 -0.48
N GLY A 109 1.24 -3.15 -1.51
CA GLY A 109 1.21 -1.79 -2.06
C GLY A 109 1.83 -0.73 -1.14
N ALA A 110 2.90 -1.05 -0.41
CA ALA A 110 3.47 -0.12 0.56
C ALA A 110 3.99 1.16 -0.07
N LEU A 111 4.71 1.08 -1.20
CA LEU A 111 5.23 2.25 -1.91
C LEU A 111 4.10 2.97 -2.66
N PHE A 112 3.20 2.24 -3.31
CA PHE A 112 2.04 2.78 -3.99
C PHE A 112 1.18 3.68 -3.07
N PHE A 113 0.82 3.18 -1.88
CA PHE A 113 0.04 3.97 -0.91
C PHE A 113 0.83 5.14 -0.31
N ALA A 114 2.13 4.99 -0.13
CA ALA A 114 2.97 6.06 0.41
C ALA A 114 3.28 7.17 -0.61
N LEU A 115 3.16 6.86 -1.91
CA LEU A 115 3.40 7.79 -3.01
C LEU A 115 2.12 8.45 -3.50
N GLN A 116 1.01 7.74 -3.48
CA GLN A 116 -0.31 8.18 -3.95
C GLN A 116 -0.28 8.86 -5.33
N PRO A 117 0.26 8.18 -6.37
CA PRO A 117 0.36 8.78 -7.69
C PRO A 117 -1.02 9.07 -8.30
N GLU A 118 -1.18 10.19 -9.01
CA GLU A 118 -2.43 10.54 -9.71
C GLU A 118 -2.79 9.55 -10.82
N LYS A 119 -1.76 8.93 -11.44
CA LYS A 119 -1.91 7.91 -12.48
C LYS A 119 -1.04 6.72 -12.15
N ALA A 120 -1.64 5.54 -12.06
CA ALA A 120 -0.92 4.31 -11.78
C ALA A 120 -1.42 3.11 -12.57
N VAL A 121 -0.51 2.16 -12.80
CA VAL A 121 -0.79 0.79 -13.20
C VAL A 121 -0.24 -0.10 -12.11
N ILE A 122 -1.11 -0.75 -11.37
CA ILE A 122 -0.74 -1.68 -10.31
C ILE A 122 -1.11 -3.10 -10.72
N ASN A 123 -0.24 -4.05 -10.40
CA ASN A 123 -0.39 -5.43 -10.81
C ASN A 123 0.17 -6.40 -9.77
N ASP A 124 -0.43 -7.55 -9.68
CA ASP A 124 0.13 -8.72 -9.01
C ASP A 124 -0.42 -9.99 -9.69
N LEU A 125 0.37 -11.07 -9.71
CA LEU A 125 -0.09 -12.35 -10.24
C LEU A 125 -1.21 -12.96 -9.38
N ASN A 126 -1.28 -12.58 -8.10
CA ASN A 126 -2.29 -13.10 -7.19
C ASN A 126 -3.66 -12.48 -7.47
N VAL A 127 -4.51 -13.24 -8.15
CA VAL A 127 -5.87 -12.84 -8.55
C VAL A 127 -6.74 -12.51 -7.32
N HIS A 128 -6.59 -13.25 -6.21
CA HIS A 128 -7.34 -12.97 -4.98
C HIS A 128 -7.00 -11.60 -4.42
N LEU A 129 -5.71 -11.26 -4.40
CA LEU A 129 -5.22 -9.96 -3.94
C LEU A 129 -5.77 -8.83 -4.83
N MET A 130 -5.66 -8.99 -6.15
CA MET A 130 -6.10 -7.95 -7.07
C MET A 130 -7.62 -7.76 -7.07
N ASN A 131 -8.42 -8.80 -6.79
CA ASN A 131 -9.86 -8.64 -6.56
C ASN A 131 -10.15 -7.83 -5.29
N ALA A 132 -9.35 -7.97 -4.22
CA ALA A 132 -9.51 -7.12 -3.04
C ALA A 132 -9.20 -5.65 -3.34
N PHE A 133 -8.17 -5.34 -4.14
CA PHE A 133 -7.90 -3.97 -4.60
C PHE A 133 -9.01 -3.43 -5.50
N LYS A 134 -9.55 -4.23 -6.43
CA LYS A 134 -10.65 -3.82 -7.32
C LYS A 134 -11.92 -3.41 -6.58
N CYS A 135 -12.15 -3.91 -5.37
CA CYS A 135 -13.29 -3.48 -4.56
C CYS A 135 -13.26 -1.97 -4.23
N PHE A 136 -12.12 -1.31 -4.31
CA PHE A 136 -12.01 0.13 -4.06
C PHE A 136 -12.26 1.00 -5.31
N GLU A 137 -12.42 0.41 -6.50
CA GLU A 137 -12.73 1.15 -7.73
C GLU A 137 -14.23 1.49 -7.85
N ASP A 138 -15.09 0.65 -7.28
CA ASP A 138 -16.56 0.74 -7.39
C ASP A 138 -17.22 0.87 -6.02
N GLU A 139 -18.17 1.81 -5.90
CA GLU A 139 -18.85 2.11 -4.65
C GLU A 139 -19.70 0.94 -4.14
N THR A 140 -20.39 0.23 -5.05
CA THR A 140 -21.21 -0.93 -4.71
C THR A 140 -20.34 -2.08 -4.20
N ALA A 141 -19.25 -2.37 -4.90
CA ALA A 141 -18.29 -3.40 -4.49
C ALA A 141 -17.61 -3.05 -3.16
N TYR A 142 -17.29 -1.77 -2.94
CA TYR A 142 -16.71 -1.29 -1.67
C TYR A 142 -17.68 -1.49 -0.50
N HIS A 143 -18.94 -1.09 -0.63
CA HIS A 143 -19.91 -1.26 0.45
C HIS A 143 -20.23 -2.74 0.72
N ASP A 144 -20.30 -3.57 -0.31
CA ASP A 144 -20.50 -5.02 -0.14
C ASP A 144 -19.26 -5.67 0.52
N LEU A 145 -18.05 -5.24 0.16
CA LEU A 145 -16.81 -5.66 0.86
C LEU A 145 -16.89 -5.40 2.36
N ILE A 146 -17.23 -4.17 2.77
CA ILE A 146 -17.35 -3.79 4.18
C ILE A 146 -18.40 -4.66 4.89
N LYS A 147 -19.57 -4.86 4.26
CA LYS A 147 -20.63 -5.71 4.80
C LYS A 147 -20.15 -7.14 5.03
N ARG A 148 -19.45 -7.71 4.07
CA ARG A 148 -18.90 -9.08 4.16
C ARG A 148 -17.83 -9.21 5.22
N LEU A 149 -16.92 -8.24 5.33
CA LEU A 149 -15.88 -8.24 6.35
C LEU A 149 -16.47 -8.19 7.76
N LYS A 150 -17.51 -7.36 8.00
CA LYS A 150 -18.25 -7.36 9.27
C LYS A 150 -18.89 -8.71 9.56
N LEU A 151 -19.43 -9.38 8.54
CA LEU A 151 -20.01 -10.73 8.69
C LEU A 151 -18.91 -11.74 9.08
N HIS A 152 -17.74 -11.70 8.46
CA HIS A 152 -16.60 -12.55 8.79
C HIS A 152 -16.11 -12.31 10.21
N GLU A 153 -16.01 -11.06 10.66
CA GLU A 153 -15.63 -10.71 12.03
C GLU A 153 -16.60 -11.29 13.05
N ASN A 154 -17.91 -11.16 12.80
CA ASN A 154 -18.98 -11.64 13.70
C ASN A 154 -19.04 -13.19 13.78
N LYS A 155 -18.72 -13.88 12.69
CA LYS A 155 -18.78 -15.35 12.62
C LYS A 155 -17.43 -16.01 12.98
N ASN A 156 -16.38 -15.23 13.25
CA ASN A 156 -15.04 -15.77 13.44
C ASN A 156 -14.99 -16.88 14.49
N SER A 157 -14.60 -18.05 14.04
CA SER A 157 -14.33 -19.24 14.82
C SER A 157 -13.42 -20.16 14.03
N GLU A 158 -12.81 -21.16 14.66
CA GLU A 158 -11.96 -22.11 13.95
C GLU A 158 -12.74 -22.86 12.84
N GLN A 159 -13.94 -23.35 13.17
CA GLN A 159 -14.80 -24.04 12.20
C GLN A 159 -15.17 -23.13 11.02
N TYR A 160 -15.57 -21.88 11.30
CA TYR A 160 -15.90 -20.92 10.28
C TYR A 160 -14.69 -20.56 9.41
N TYR A 161 -13.51 -20.38 10.02
CA TYR A 161 -12.28 -20.14 9.29
C TYR A 161 -12.00 -21.23 8.24
N TYR A 162 -12.08 -22.49 8.65
CA TYR A 162 -11.85 -23.59 7.72
C TYR A 162 -12.94 -23.70 6.65
N SER A 163 -14.20 -23.42 6.96
CA SER A 163 -15.26 -23.38 5.94
C SER A 163 -15.02 -22.28 4.89
N VAL A 164 -14.55 -21.09 5.30
CA VAL A 164 -14.18 -20.02 4.39
C VAL A 164 -12.91 -20.36 3.59
N ARG A 165 -11.95 -21.05 4.25
CA ARG A 165 -10.71 -21.47 3.58
C ARG A 165 -10.97 -22.46 2.45
N GLU A 166 -11.89 -23.38 2.63
CA GLU A 166 -12.19 -24.43 1.64
C GLU A 166 -12.96 -23.90 0.40
N GLN A 167 -13.49 -22.69 0.44
CA GLN A 167 -14.29 -22.12 -0.67
C GLN A 167 -13.55 -22.03 -2.02
N ASP A 168 -12.22 -21.87 -2.03
CA ASP A 168 -11.43 -21.81 -3.28
C ASP A 168 -11.32 -23.17 -3.99
N ARG A 169 -11.84 -24.25 -3.39
CA ARG A 169 -11.94 -25.59 -3.97
C ARG A 169 -13.28 -25.84 -4.67
N GLU A 170 -14.25 -24.93 -4.49
CA GLU A 170 -15.57 -25.02 -5.15
C GLU A 170 -15.42 -24.73 -6.64
N ALA A 171 -16.05 -25.53 -7.50
CA ALA A 171 -15.94 -25.42 -8.96
C ALA A 171 -16.40 -24.07 -9.52
N ASP A 172 -17.29 -23.37 -8.79
CA ASP A 172 -17.86 -22.08 -9.16
C ASP A 172 -17.25 -20.91 -8.38
N PHE A 173 -16.16 -21.14 -7.65
CA PHE A 173 -15.52 -20.09 -6.83
C PHE A 173 -15.25 -18.82 -7.63
N TRP A 174 -14.73 -18.92 -8.83
CA TRP A 174 -14.39 -17.79 -9.68
C TRP A 174 -15.58 -17.08 -10.33
N LYS A 175 -16.81 -17.61 -10.12
CA LYS A 175 -18.05 -16.93 -10.51
C LYS A 175 -18.57 -15.98 -9.42
N LYS A 176 -17.98 -16.05 -8.23
CA LYS A 176 -18.33 -15.16 -7.10
C LYS A 176 -17.95 -13.71 -7.42
N SER A 177 -18.61 -12.75 -6.77
CA SER A 177 -18.31 -11.34 -6.94
C SER A 177 -16.89 -10.99 -6.46
N ILE A 178 -16.32 -9.90 -6.98
CA ILE A 178 -15.00 -9.42 -6.55
C ILE A 178 -14.97 -9.13 -5.05
N SER A 179 -16.09 -8.65 -4.48
CA SER A 179 -16.23 -8.38 -3.04
C SER A 179 -16.26 -9.65 -2.19
N GLU A 180 -16.83 -10.76 -2.69
CA GLU A 180 -16.76 -12.06 -2.00
C GLU A 180 -15.33 -12.60 -1.96
N ILE A 181 -14.66 -12.60 -3.13
CA ILE A 181 -13.28 -13.06 -3.25
C ILE A 181 -12.34 -12.17 -2.41
N GLY A 182 -12.51 -10.85 -2.50
CA GLY A 182 -11.70 -9.88 -1.74
C GLY A 182 -11.92 -9.99 -0.23
N ALA A 183 -13.17 -10.09 0.23
CA ALA A 183 -13.49 -10.25 1.64
C ALA A 183 -12.93 -11.56 2.22
N ARG A 184 -13.05 -12.66 1.46
CA ARG A 184 -12.45 -13.94 1.81
C ARG A 184 -10.93 -13.82 2.01
N LEU A 185 -10.23 -13.23 1.04
CA LEU A 185 -8.79 -13.03 1.15
C LEU A 185 -8.42 -12.23 2.40
N ILE A 186 -9.06 -11.07 2.60
CA ILE A 186 -8.76 -10.19 3.73
C ILE A 186 -9.02 -10.90 5.06
N TYR A 187 -10.16 -11.56 5.21
CA TYR A 187 -10.49 -12.31 6.41
C TYR A 187 -9.46 -13.41 6.69
N LEU A 188 -9.16 -14.27 5.70
CA LEU A 188 -8.19 -15.34 5.86
C LEU A 188 -6.81 -14.79 6.24
N ASN A 189 -6.35 -13.73 5.59
CA ASN A 189 -5.07 -13.08 5.90
C ASN A 189 -5.02 -12.52 7.33
N LYS A 190 -6.12 -11.95 7.83
CA LYS A 190 -6.21 -11.41 9.19
C LYS A 190 -6.39 -12.51 10.25
N ALA A 191 -7.12 -13.58 9.93
CA ALA A 191 -7.46 -14.65 10.86
C ALA A 191 -6.41 -15.77 10.93
N CYS A 192 -5.62 -15.96 9.87
CA CYS A 192 -4.64 -17.03 9.80
C CYS A 192 -3.44 -16.85 10.73
N PHE A 193 -2.63 -17.90 10.83
CA PHE A 193 -1.37 -17.90 11.56
C PHE A 193 -0.38 -16.88 10.96
N ASN A 194 0.08 -15.93 11.77
CA ASN A 194 1.02 -14.86 11.44
C ASN A 194 0.60 -13.93 10.30
N GLY A 195 -0.62 -14.03 9.76
CA GLY A 195 -1.06 -13.22 8.62
C GLY A 195 -0.34 -13.57 7.32
N LEU A 196 0.05 -14.83 7.16
CA LEU A 196 0.74 -15.32 5.97
C LEU A 196 -0.26 -15.54 4.82
N TYR A 197 0.21 -15.35 3.59
CA TYR A 197 -0.45 -15.89 2.42
C TYR A 197 0.40 -17.04 1.86
N ARG A 198 -0.21 -18.20 1.65
CA ARG A 198 0.46 -19.36 1.08
C ARG A 198 -0.57 -20.27 0.42
N GLU A 199 -0.21 -20.80 -0.73
CA GLU A 199 -0.97 -21.81 -1.47
C GLU A 199 -0.24 -23.16 -1.43
N ASN A 200 -0.99 -24.23 -1.64
CA ASN A 200 -0.42 -25.55 -1.89
C ASN A 200 -0.08 -25.70 -3.39
N SER A 201 0.42 -26.88 -3.78
CA SER A 201 0.75 -27.18 -5.19
C SER A 201 -0.44 -27.14 -6.15
N SER A 202 -1.66 -27.20 -5.63
CA SER A 202 -2.90 -27.07 -6.42
C SER A 202 -3.44 -25.63 -6.48
N GLY A 203 -2.70 -24.63 -5.96
CA GLY A 203 -3.10 -23.22 -5.98
C GLY A 203 -4.14 -22.86 -4.92
N TYR A 204 -4.42 -23.70 -3.92
CA TYR A 204 -5.39 -23.42 -2.87
C TYR A 204 -4.73 -22.84 -1.62
N PHE A 205 -5.38 -21.85 -1.01
CA PHE A 205 -4.92 -21.27 0.25
C PHE A 205 -4.84 -22.35 1.35
N ASN A 206 -3.69 -22.46 2.04
CA ASN A 206 -3.43 -23.57 2.96
C ASN A 206 -2.88 -23.18 4.35
N VAL A 207 -2.91 -21.90 4.72
CA VAL A 207 -2.43 -21.46 6.03
C VAL A 207 -3.43 -21.90 7.12
N PRO A 208 -2.98 -22.40 8.29
CA PRO A 208 -3.87 -22.78 9.39
C PRO A 208 -4.45 -21.56 10.10
N PHE A 209 -5.53 -21.78 10.85
CA PHE A 209 -6.13 -20.77 11.71
C PHE A 209 -5.14 -20.24 12.75
N GLY A 210 -5.17 -18.93 12.97
CA GLY A 210 -4.26 -18.23 13.89
C GLY A 210 -4.72 -18.26 15.36
N LYS A 211 -5.77 -19.02 15.70
CA LYS A 211 -6.36 -19.15 17.05
C LYS A 211 -6.73 -17.81 17.69
N LYS A 212 -7.26 -16.89 16.90
CA LYS A 212 -7.68 -15.56 17.33
C LYS A 212 -9.16 -15.58 17.71
N GLU A 213 -9.47 -15.23 18.95
CA GLU A 213 -10.85 -15.07 19.41
C GLU A 213 -11.58 -13.94 18.68
N LYS A 214 -10.88 -12.82 18.49
CA LYS A 214 -11.38 -11.65 17.72
C LYS A 214 -10.46 -11.34 16.57
N VAL A 215 -11.06 -11.08 15.42
CA VAL A 215 -10.37 -10.67 14.20
C VAL A 215 -10.90 -9.31 13.77
N ASN A 216 -10.02 -8.33 13.65
CA ASN A 216 -10.30 -7.05 13.04
C ASN A 216 -9.85 -7.14 11.57
N CYS A 217 -10.79 -7.36 10.67
CA CYS A 217 -10.51 -7.52 9.24
C CYS A 217 -10.06 -6.22 8.60
N PHE A 218 -10.60 -5.07 9.05
CA PHE A 218 -10.34 -3.79 8.43
C PHE A 218 -10.38 -2.64 9.45
N ASP A 219 -9.71 -1.57 9.09
CA ASP A 219 -9.83 -0.25 9.70
C ASP A 219 -10.69 0.62 8.75
N LEU A 220 -11.86 1.03 9.21
CA LEU A 220 -12.81 1.77 8.38
C LEU A 220 -12.24 3.12 7.90
N GLU A 221 -11.45 3.81 8.74
CA GLU A 221 -10.84 5.08 8.36
C GLU A 221 -9.82 4.87 7.23
N ASN A 222 -8.99 3.83 7.34
CA ASN A 222 -8.03 3.47 6.29
C ASN A 222 -8.74 3.02 5.00
N PHE A 223 -9.80 2.23 5.10
CA PHE A 223 -10.56 1.78 3.94
C PHE A 223 -11.23 2.94 3.21
N ASN A 224 -11.80 3.91 3.96
CA ASN A 224 -12.33 5.14 3.40
C ASN A 224 -11.22 5.98 2.73
N ALA A 225 -10.03 6.05 3.31
CA ALA A 225 -8.90 6.75 2.71
C ALA A 225 -8.48 6.10 1.37
N ILE A 226 -8.39 4.78 1.32
CA ILE A 226 -8.09 4.03 0.10
C ILE A 226 -9.18 4.28 -0.96
N PHE A 227 -10.46 4.13 -0.60
CA PHE A 227 -11.57 4.34 -1.51
C PHE A 227 -11.59 5.76 -2.10
N ASN A 228 -11.39 6.79 -1.27
CA ASN A 228 -11.33 8.18 -1.72
C ASN A 228 -10.12 8.43 -2.64
N TYR A 229 -8.97 7.85 -2.33
CA TYR A 229 -7.79 7.95 -3.19
C TYR A 229 -8.05 7.32 -4.57
N PHE A 230 -8.66 6.14 -4.63
CA PHE A 230 -9.00 5.47 -5.89
C PHE A 230 -10.02 6.27 -6.72
N LYS A 231 -11.00 6.91 -6.08
CA LYS A 231 -11.99 7.78 -6.75
C LYS A 231 -11.38 9.04 -7.36
N GLN A 232 -10.30 9.55 -6.78
CA GLN A 232 -9.66 10.81 -7.21
C GLN A 232 -8.52 10.58 -8.21
N SER A 233 -8.05 9.34 -8.35
CA SER A 233 -6.88 8.98 -9.14
C SER A 233 -7.25 8.10 -10.32
N LYS A 234 -6.37 8.04 -11.34
CA LYS A 234 -6.52 7.16 -12.50
C LYS A 234 -5.67 5.91 -12.29
N ILE A 235 -6.23 4.93 -11.59
CA ILE A 235 -5.54 3.69 -11.27
C ILE A 235 -6.06 2.58 -12.17
N LYS A 236 -5.15 1.86 -12.83
CA LYS A 236 -5.46 0.64 -13.59
C LYS A 236 -4.97 -0.55 -12.81
N ILE A 237 -5.89 -1.45 -12.47
CA ILE A 237 -5.60 -2.68 -11.72
C ILE A 237 -5.53 -3.87 -12.69
N LEU A 238 -4.42 -4.58 -12.66
CA LEU A 238 -4.18 -5.76 -13.49
C LEU A 238 -3.91 -6.99 -12.62
N SER A 239 -4.08 -8.17 -13.20
CA SER A 239 -3.63 -9.45 -12.64
C SER A 239 -3.09 -10.27 -13.80
N THR A 240 -1.85 -9.99 -14.16
CA THR A 240 -1.19 -10.56 -15.34
C THR A 240 0.32 -10.67 -15.09
N THR A 241 1.10 -11.08 -16.08
CA THR A 241 2.56 -11.09 -15.99
C THR A 241 3.10 -9.66 -15.81
N TYR A 242 4.26 -9.52 -15.19
CA TYR A 242 4.89 -8.20 -15.03
C TYR A 242 5.23 -7.58 -16.38
N GLN A 243 5.62 -8.40 -17.39
CA GLN A 243 5.90 -7.95 -18.74
C GLN A 243 4.68 -7.28 -19.36
N ASP A 244 3.51 -7.90 -19.25
CA ASP A 244 2.26 -7.34 -19.76
C ASP A 244 1.83 -6.09 -19.00
N ALA A 245 2.07 -6.05 -17.69
CA ALA A 245 1.74 -4.89 -16.89
C ALA A 245 2.53 -3.63 -17.30
N ILE A 246 3.81 -3.79 -17.67
CA ILE A 246 4.71 -2.68 -18.04
C ILE A 246 4.83 -2.43 -19.54
N LYS A 247 4.16 -3.22 -20.40
CA LYS A 247 4.34 -3.12 -21.88
C LYS A 247 4.07 -1.73 -22.46
N ASN A 248 3.17 -0.97 -21.84
CA ASN A 248 2.81 0.39 -22.24
C ASN A 248 3.65 1.49 -21.55
N ALA A 249 4.64 1.11 -20.74
CA ALA A 249 5.53 2.07 -20.10
C ALA A 249 6.41 2.77 -21.15
N LYS A 250 6.62 4.07 -20.95
CA LYS A 250 7.31 4.97 -21.88
C LYS A 250 8.20 5.97 -21.15
N GLN A 251 8.83 6.85 -21.89
CA GLN A 251 9.68 7.90 -21.35
C GLN A 251 8.99 8.70 -20.24
N ASN A 252 9.73 8.99 -19.18
CA ASN A 252 9.29 9.72 -17.98
C ASN A 252 8.19 9.00 -17.15
N ASP A 253 7.86 7.74 -17.40
CA ASP A 253 7.12 6.94 -16.44
C ASP A 253 8.05 6.46 -15.34
N PHE A 254 7.51 6.18 -14.14
CA PHE A 254 8.27 5.63 -13.02
C PHE A 254 7.82 4.20 -12.74
N ILE A 255 8.74 3.25 -12.83
CA ILE A 255 8.50 1.83 -12.61
C ILE A 255 9.23 1.37 -11.36
N TYR A 256 8.50 0.85 -10.38
CA TYR A 256 9.08 0.19 -9.21
C TYR A 256 8.93 -1.33 -9.33
N LEU A 257 10.05 -2.03 -9.33
CA LEU A 257 10.14 -3.48 -9.44
C LEU A 257 10.53 -4.08 -8.08
N ASP A 258 9.63 -4.87 -7.50
CA ASP A 258 9.80 -5.57 -6.23
C ASP A 258 9.53 -7.07 -6.40
N PRO A 259 10.37 -7.78 -7.20
CA PRO A 259 10.17 -9.18 -7.50
C PRO A 259 10.37 -10.06 -6.26
N PRO A 260 10.02 -11.34 -6.29
CA PRO A 260 10.58 -12.31 -5.36
C PRO A 260 12.11 -12.22 -5.38
N TYR A 261 12.70 -12.04 -4.18
CA TYR A 261 14.14 -11.77 -4.06
C TYR A 261 14.98 -12.99 -4.37
N ASP A 262 16.13 -12.74 -4.98
CA ASP A 262 17.16 -13.76 -5.18
C ASP A 262 17.65 -14.31 -3.83
N VAL A 263 18.07 -15.56 -3.81
CA VAL A 263 18.46 -16.27 -2.59
C VAL A 263 19.96 -16.32 -2.48
N TYR A 264 20.50 -15.94 -1.33
CA TYR A 264 21.92 -16.17 -1.08
C TYR A 264 22.22 -17.66 -1.22
N PRO A 265 23.27 -18.04 -1.97
CA PRO A 265 23.74 -19.42 -1.96
C PRO A 265 24.00 -19.82 -0.51
N ASP A 266 23.41 -20.91 -0.06
CA ASP A 266 23.71 -21.42 1.28
C ASP A 266 25.16 -21.92 1.34
N LYS A 267 25.68 -22.13 2.56
CA LYS A 267 27.04 -22.62 2.78
C LYS A 267 27.29 -24.00 2.19
N THR A 268 26.26 -24.71 1.74
CA THR A 268 26.30 -26.04 1.12
C THR A 268 26.27 -26.02 -0.39
N GLY A 269 26.13 -24.81 -1.01
CA GLY A 269 26.08 -24.64 -2.46
C GLY A 269 24.75 -25.09 -3.10
N PHE A 270 23.78 -25.53 -2.32
CA PHE A 270 22.45 -25.79 -2.80
C PHE A 270 21.72 -24.46 -3.01
N VAL A 271 21.51 -24.10 -4.26
CA VAL A 271 20.55 -23.06 -4.63
C VAL A 271 19.17 -23.61 -4.32
N SER A 272 18.58 -23.16 -3.22
CA SER A 272 17.15 -23.36 -2.99
C SER A 272 16.44 -22.64 -4.13
N TYR A 273 15.90 -23.38 -5.10
CA TYR A 273 15.00 -22.84 -6.10
C TYR A 273 13.96 -22.01 -5.36
N GLY A 274 13.84 -20.72 -5.70
CA GLY A 274 12.95 -19.80 -5.02
C GLY A 274 11.58 -20.47 -4.90
N LYS A 275 11.03 -20.55 -3.70
CA LYS A 275 9.78 -21.27 -3.40
C LYS A 275 8.58 -20.82 -4.24
N ASP A 276 8.73 -19.70 -4.95
CA ASP A 276 7.69 -19.01 -5.71
C ASP A 276 7.90 -19.03 -7.24
N GLY A 277 8.81 -19.89 -7.75
CA GLY A 277 9.04 -20.03 -9.19
C GLY A 277 9.77 -18.85 -9.87
N PHE A 278 10.33 -17.92 -9.09
CA PHE A 278 11.15 -16.82 -9.61
C PHE A 278 12.64 -17.17 -9.42
N ASP A 279 13.16 -17.92 -10.36
CA ASP A 279 14.52 -18.46 -10.34
C ASP A 279 15.57 -17.50 -10.93
N ALA A 280 16.81 -17.96 -11.05
CA ALA A 280 17.90 -17.17 -11.62
C ALA A 280 17.63 -16.74 -13.07
N GLN A 281 16.90 -17.55 -13.86
CA GLN A 281 16.53 -17.16 -15.21
C GLN A 281 15.48 -16.04 -15.19
N ALA A 282 14.48 -16.12 -14.32
CA ALA A 282 13.50 -15.05 -14.12
C ALA A 282 14.17 -13.74 -13.66
N GLN A 283 15.22 -13.80 -12.81
CA GLN A 283 16.01 -12.63 -12.46
C GLN A 283 16.76 -12.03 -13.67
N ARG A 284 17.31 -12.87 -14.57
CA ARG A 284 17.94 -12.43 -15.83
C ARG A 284 16.93 -11.76 -16.76
N ASP A 285 15.76 -12.38 -16.93
CA ASP A 285 14.68 -11.85 -17.78
C ASP A 285 14.18 -10.50 -17.25
N LEU A 286 14.09 -10.34 -15.93
CA LEU A 286 13.74 -9.07 -15.31
C LEU A 286 14.81 -8.01 -15.51
N ALA A 287 16.10 -8.38 -15.46
CA ALA A 287 17.18 -7.45 -15.73
C ALA A 287 17.17 -6.95 -17.19
N GLU A 288 16.84 -7.82 -18.15
CA GLU A 288 16.63 -7.38 -19.53
C GLU A 288 15.43 -6.44 -19.68
N CYS A 289 14.32 -6.70 -18.95
CA CYS A 289 13.19 -5.76 -18.90
C CYS A 289 13.60 -4.42 -18.30
N PHE A 290 14.42 -4.41 -17.24
CA PHE A 290 14.94 -3.18 -16.62
C PHE A 290 15.76 -2.36 -17.64
N LYS A 291 16.68 -3.01 -18.36
CA LYS A 291 17.49 -2.37 -19.43
C LYS A 291 16.61 -1.81 -20.54
N MET A 292 15.62 -2.60 -21.00
CA MET A 292 14.66 -2.15 -22.03
C MET A 292 13.90 -0.89 -21.59
N LEU A 293 13.39 -0.85 -20.37
CA LEU A 293 12.68 0.32 -19.82
C LEU A 293 13.60 1.52 -19.68
N SER A 294 14.83 1.30 -19.22
CA SER A 294 15.87 2.33 -19.15
C SER A 294 16.16 2.94 -20.52
N ASN A 295 16.30 2.12 -21.55
CA ASN A 295 16.55 2.56 -22.93
C ASN A 295 15.33 3.33 -23.52
N LYS A 296 14.11 3.07 -23.03
CA LYS A 296 12.91 3.85 -23.37
C LYS A 296 12.87 5.23 -22.68
N GLY A 297 13.81 5.53 -21.79
CA GLY A 297 13.85 6.76 -21.01
C GLY A 297 12.87 6.79 -19.83
N ALA A 298 12.43 5.64 -19.36
CA ALA A 298 11.65 5.52 -18.13
C ALA A 298 12.58 5.53 -16.90
N TYR A 299 12.08 6.02 -15.77
CA TYR A 299 12.75 5.88 -14.48
C TYR A 299 12.45 4.50 -13.92
N VAL A 300 13.46 3.71 -13.66
CA VAL A 300 13.28 2.36 -13.12
C VAL A 300 14.02 2.23 -11.79
N MET A 301 13.29 1.78 -10.77
CA MET A 301 13.83 1.45 -9.46
C MET A 301 13.50 -0.01 -9.15
N LEU A 302 14.48 -0.76 -8.65
CA LEU A 302 14.33 -2.16 -8.27
C LEU A 302 14.88 -2.39 -6.87
N SER A 303 14.21 -3.23 -6.09
CA SER A 303 14.72 -3.76 -4.82
C SER A 303 14.97 -5.26 -4.91
N ASN A 304 16.08 -5.72 -4.29
CA ASN A 304 16.43 -7.15 -4.23
C ASN A 304 17.41 -7.41 -3.08
N HIS A 305 17.81 -8.68 -2.86
CA HIS A 305 18.97 -9.01 -2.01
C HIS A 305 20.29 -8.64 -2.70
N ASN A 306 21.31 -8.32 -1.88
CA ASN A 306 22.65 -8.04 -2.34
C ASN A 306 23.41 -9.34 -2.65
N THR A 307 22.99 -10.09 -3.66
CA THR A 307 23.64 -11.34 -4.09
C THR A 307 24.63 -11.10 -5.21
N PRO A 308 25.62 -12.01 -5.43
CA PRO A 308 26.54 -11.93 -6.56
C PRO A 308 25.82 -11.87 -7.91
N LEU A 309 24.73 -12.63 -8.09
CA LEU A 309 23.92 -12.62 -9.30
C LEU A 309 23.30 -11.24 -9.56
N ILE A 310 22.71 -10.63 -8.53
CA ILE A 310 22.08 -9.30 -8.68
C ILE A 310 23.14 -8.22 -8.97
N GLN A 311 24.30 -8.28 -8.33
CA GLN A 311 25.41 -7.38 -8.62
C GLN A 311 25.90 -7.51 -10.09
N GLU A 312 25.99 -8.73 -10.60
CA GLU A 312 26.36 -9.01 -12.00
C GLU A 312 25.31 -8.46 -12.98
N LEU A 313 24.03 -8.77 -12.76
CA LEU A 313 22.94 -8.45 -13.68
C LEU A 313 22.71 -6.94 -13.86
N TYR A 314 22.95 -6.18 -12.80
CA TYR A 314 22.71 -4.74 -12.78
C TYR A 314 24.02 -3.91 -12.77
N GLN A 315 25.13 -4.54 -13.13
CA GLN A 315 26.40 -3.83 -13.32
C GLN A 315 26.22 -2.68 -14.32
N GLY A 316 26.70 -1.48 -13.96
CA GLY A 316 26.56 -0.27 -14.78
C GLY A 316 25.34 0.61 -14.42
N PHE A 317 24.48 0.15 -13.52
CA PHE A 317 23.41 0.96 -12.90
C PHE A 317 23.81 1.42 -11.49
N ASN A 318 23.01 2.31 -10.91
CA ASN A 318 23.26 2.81 -9.56
C ASN A 318 22.79 1.79 -8.53
N ILE A 319 23.69 0.99 -7.96
CA ILE A 319 23.39 0.00 -6.91
C ILE A 319 23.73 0.59 -5.54
N ARG A 320 22.74 0.62 -4.63
CA ARG A 320 22.87 1.13 -3.27
C ARG A 320 22.51 0.06 -2.27
N VAL A 321 23.46 -0.32 -1.43
CA VAL A 321 23.26 -1.33 -0.38
C VAL A 321 22.57 -0.67 0.82
N ILE A 322 21.52 -1.31 1.31
CA ILE A 322 20.79 -0.92 2.51
C ILE A 322 20.71 -2.08 3.50
N HIS A 323 20.62 -1.76 4.78
CA HIS A 323 20.51 -2.78 5.82
C HIS A 323 19.06 -2.85 6.34
N ALA A 324 18.36 -3.93 5.99
CA ALA A 324 17.02 -4.20 6.48
C ALA A 324 17.02 -5.15 7.68
N LYS A 325 16.21 -4.86 8.71
CA LYS A 325 16.04 -5.76 9.86
C LYS A 325 15.05 -6.87 9.52
N ARG A 326 15.46 -8.13 9.50
CA ARG A 326 14.52 -9.26 9.38
C ARG A 326 13.64 -9.37 10.62
N MET A 327 12.32 -9.21 10.46
CA MET A 327 11.33 -9.38 11.54
C MET A 327 10.74 -10.78 11.66
N ILE A 328 10.91 -11.64 10.65
CA ILE A 328 10.29 -12.97 10.61
C ILE A 328 11.37 -14.03 10.36
N ASN A 329 11.81 -14.69 11.43
CA ASN A 329 12.53 -15.95 11.33
C ASN A 329 11.99 -16.92 12.37
N SER A 330 11.68 -18.15 11.98
CA SER A 330 11.19 -19.20 12.86
C SER A 330 12.24 -19.70 13.89
N LYS A 331 13.53 -19.37 13.66
CA LYS A 331 14.64 -19.67 14.59
C LYS A 331 15.30 -18.37 15.04
N GLY A 332 15.29 -18.13 16.37
CA GLY A 332 15.81 -16.89 16.97
C GLY A 332 17.29 -16.56 16.74
N THR A 333 18.10 -17.53 16.31
CA THR A 333 19.54 -17.40 16.03
C THR A 333 19.88 -16.83 14.64
N GLY A 334 18.88 -16.64 13.76
CA GLY A 334 19.06 -16.13 12.39
C GLY A 334 18.64 -14.67 12.20
N ARG A 335 18.58 -13.84 13.26
CA ARG A 335 18.22 -12.42 13.20
C ARG A 335 19.45 -11.55 12.89
N GLY A 336 20.05 -11.73 11.71
CA GLY A 336 21.09 -10.83 11.19
C GLY A 336 20.46 -9.73 10.31
N ALA A 337 21.13 -8.57 10.20
CA ALA A 337 20.84 -7.61 9.14
C ALA A 337 21.08 -8.30 7.80
N VAL A 338 20.10 -8.24 6.89
CA VAL A 338 20.26 -8.74 5.53
C VAL A 338 20.52 -7.54 4.64
N GLU A 339 21.54 -7.64 3.83
CA GLU A 339 21.81 -6.60 2.85
C GLU A 339 20.81 -6.70 1.71
N GLU A 340 20.04 -5.63 1.54
CA GLU A 340 19.20 -5.42 0.37
C GLU A 340 19.84 -4.36 -0.52
N VAL A 341 19.48 -4.33 -1.77
CA VAL A 341 19.91 -3.30 -2.71
C VAL A 341 18.72 -2.53 -3.26
N ILE A 342 18.92 -1.24 -3.46
CA ILE A 342 18.07 -0.39 -4.28
C ILE A 342 18.86 -0.05 -5.53
N ILE A 343 18.33 -0.40 -6.70
CA ILE A 343 18.95 -0.22 -8.00
C ILE A 343 18.14 0.77 -8.81
N THR A 344 18.80 1.77 -9.40
CA THR A 344 18.15 2.76 -10.26
C THR A 344 18.96 3.02 -11.53
N ASN A 345 18.28 3.43 -12.61
CA ASN A 345 18.92 3.84 -13.87
C ASN A 345 19.18 5.36 -13.97
N TYR A 346 18.90 6.11 -12.91
CA TYR A 346 19.04 7.57 -12.82
C TYR A 346 19.81 7.97 -11.56
#